data_df497353359c5eeef056e4d9a3e2dbbc
#
_entry.id   df497353359c5eeef056e4d9a3e2dbbc
#
_cell.length_a   1.000
_cell.length_b   1.000
_cell.length_c   1.000
_cell.angle_alpha   90.00
_cell.angle_beta   90.00
_cell.angle_gamma   90.00
#
_symmetry.space_group_name_H-M   'P 1'
#
loop_
_entity.id
_entity.type
_entity.pdbx_description
1 polymer ?
#
loop_
_entity_poly.entity_id
_entity_poly.type
_entity_poly.pdbx_seq_one_letter_code
_entity_poly.pdbx_strand_id
1 'polypeptide(L)'
;MDIVASLGLGFSVALDPINILYCFIGVLLGTLVGVLPGIGPTATIAMLLPITFSLSPAASLIMLAGIYYGAQYGGSTTAILINLPGESSSAVTAIDGYQMARKGRAGQALATAALGSFFAGTVATLLLAFAAPPLARAALSFGAPEYFSLLVLGLLVSIALAHGSILKALAMIVLGLLLGMVGQDIYEGTPRFTFGIRELFSGLNFVSVAVGVFGVAEILRNLENEKGREVMVKSVKNLWLSKDDFKRIIAPVLRGTGLGSLLGVLPGGGHILSSFASYSVEKRLSRNPEEFGQGAIEGVAGPESANNAAAQTSFIPLLTLGIPAHPVMALMVGAFILQGITPGPNVINDQPALFWGIIASMWIGNVLLVLLNLPLIGLWVKMLSIPYRALFPAIVLFACIGCYSINQNVYDIFAIGFFGVLGYVLIRVGCEPAPLLLGFVLGPPLEENLRRAMIISRGDPMVFIERPISAVLLAMALAAVIVAVLPAIRQKRKEVFVEED
;
A
#
# COMPACT_ATOMS: atom_id res chain seq x y z
N MET A 1 5.01 -16.64 -23.48
CA MET A 1 4.02 -17.65 -23.02
C MET A 1 2.63 -17.16 -23.39
N ASP A 2 1.75 -18.08 -23.78
CA ASP A 2 0.32 -17.78 -23.91
C ASP A 2 -0.23 -17.41 -22.52
N ILE A 3 -1.10 -16.40 -22.45
CA ILE A 3 -1.62 -15.89 -21.17
C ILE A 3 -2.39 -16.95 -20.40
N VAL A 4 -3.08 -17.85 -21.11
CA VAL A 4 -3.83 -18.97 -20.53
C VAL A 4 -2.88 -19.97 -19.86
N ALA A 5 -1.78 -20.33 -20.53
CA ALA A 5 -0.75 -21.21 -19.97
C ALA A 5 -0.07 -20.56 -18.76
N SER A 6 0.17 -19.25 -18.82
CA SER A 6 0.76 -18.48 -17.72
C SER A 6 -0.17 -18.42 -16.49
N LEU A 7 -1.46 -18.18 -16.70
CA LEU A 7 -2.45 -18.25 -15.62
C LEU A 7 -2.59 -19.67 -15.07
N GLY A 8 -2.54 -20.70 -15.92
CA GLY A 8 -2.50 -22.10 -15.49
C GLY A 8 -1.33 -22.38 -14.54
N LEU A 9 -0.12 -21.90 -14.88
CA LEU A 9 1.04 -21.96 -14.01
C LEU A 9 0.81 -21.19 -12.70
N GLY A 10 0.24 -19.98 -12.77
CA GLY A 10 -0.08 -19.19 -11.58
C GLY A 10 -1.04 -19.91 -10.64
N PHE A 11 -2.12 -20.48 -11.17
CA PHE A 11 -3.05 -21.24 -10.36
C PHE A 11 -2.45 -22.53 -9.79
N SER A 12 -1.56 -23.22 -10.49
CA SER A 12 -0.87 -24.40 -9.96
C SER A 12 -0.02 -24.05 -8.73
N VAL A 13 0.60 -22.85 -8.70
CA VAL A 13 1.34 -22.34 -7.54
C VAL A 13 0.38 -21.88 -6.44
N ALA A 14 -0.62 -21.07 -6.80
CA ALA A 14 -1.51 -20.46 -5.80
C ALA A 14 -2.42 -21.49 -5.12
N LEU A 15 -2.77 -22.59 -5.80
CA LEU A 15 -3.58 -23.69 -5.25
C LEU A 15 -2.75 -24.74 -4.51
N ASP A 16 -1.43 -24.59 -4.42
CA ASP A 16 -0.63 -25.42 -3.52
C ASP A 16 -1.15 -25.26 -2.07
N PRO A 17 -1.38 -26.36 -1.33
CA PRO A 17 -1.96 -26.31 0.02
C PRO A 17 -1.24 -25.36 0.97
N ILE A 18 0.10 -25.26 0.86
CA ILE A 18 0.91 -24.37 1.69
C ILE A 18 0.62 -22.91 1.31
N ASN A 19 0.56 -22.60 0.02
CA ASN A 19 0.29 -21.25 -0.46
C ASN A 19 -1.15 -20.82 -0.16
N ILE A 20 -2.13 -21.72 -0.23
CA ILE A 20 -3.51 -21.46 0.21
C ILE A 20 -3.55 -21.16 1.71
N LEU A 21 -2.83 -21.94 2.52
CA LEU A 21 -2.76 -21.72 3.97
C LEU A 21 -2.18 -20.35 4.30
N TYR A 22 -1.08 -19.95 3.67
CA TYR A 22 -0.48 -18.63 3.88
C TYR A 22 -1.31 -17.49 3.29
N CYS A 23 -2.01 -17.71 2.17
CA CYS A 23 -3.01 -16.78 1.66
C CYS A 23 -4.13 -16.56 2.70
N PHE A 24 -4.68 -17.65 3.24
CA PHE A 24 -5.71 -17.58 4.29
C PHE A 24 -5.21 -16.88 5.56
N ILE A 25 -4.01 -17.23 6.05
CA ILE A 25 -3.41 -16.56 7.21
C ILE A 25 -3.21 -15.07 6.93
N GLY A 26 -2.70 -14.71 5.75
CA GLY A 26 -2.52 -13.32 5.34
C GLY A 26 -3.83 -12.54 5.33
N VAL A 27 -4.85 -13.07 4.66
CA VAL A 27 -6.18 -12.47 4.56
C VAL A 27 -6.82 -12.33 5.95
N LEU A 28 -6.71 -13.35 6.79
CA LEU A 28 -7.25 -13.34 8.15
C LEU A 28 -6.55 -12.29 9.02
N LEU A 29 -5.22 -12.28 9.04
CA LEU A 29 -4.43 -11.30 9.81
C LEU A 29 -4.66 -9.88 9.29
N GLY A 30 -4.71 -9.70 7.97
CA GLY A 30 -5.03 -8.43 7.34
C GLY A 30 -6.40 -7.91 7.77
N THR A 31 -7.45 -8.74 7.66
CA THR A 31 -8.81 -8.38 8.09
C THR A 31 -8.85 -8.05 9.58
N LEU A 32 -8.22 -8.89 10.42
CA LEU A 32 -8.14 -8.70 11.86
C LEU A 32 -7.54 -7.34 12.22
N VAL A 33 -6.41 -6.99 11.60
CA VAL A 33 -5.72 -5.72 11.86
C VAL A 33 -6.48 -4.54 11.25
N GLY A 34 -7.06 -4.70 10.06
CA GLY A 34 -7.89 -3.66 9.46
C GLY A 34 -9.13 -3.32 10.30
N VAL A 35 -9.70 -4.32 10.99
CA VAL A 35 -10.78 -4.11 11.96
C VAL A 35 -10.29 -3.43 13.24
N LEU A 36 -9.01 -3.48 13.58
CA LEU A 36 -8.46 -2.80 14.74
C LEU A 36 -8.04 -1.37 14.35
N PRO A 37 -8.81 -0.32 14.68
CA PRO A 37 -8.47 1.04 14.26
C PRO A 37 -7.15 1.49 14.86
N GLY A 38 -6.34 2.13 14.02
CA GLY A 38 -5.03 2.65 14.40
C GLY A 38 -3.85 1.74 14.05
N ILE A 39 -4.07 0.55 13.45
CA ILE A 39 -3.01 -0.27 12.89
C ILE A 39 -3.32 -0.45 11.41
N GLY A 40 -2.75 0.40 10.58
CA GLY A 40 -2.95 0.31 9.13
C GLY A 40 -2.20 -0.87 8.49
N PRO A 41 -2.47 -1.15 7.20
CA PRO A 41 -1.80 -2.24 6.47
C PRO A 41 -0.28 -2.08 6.41
N THR A 42 0.23 -0.86 6.35
CA THR A 42 1.67 -0.57 6.31
C THR A 42 2.36 -1.03 7.60
N ALA A 43 1.82 -0.66 8.76
CA ALA A 43 2.39 -1.09 10.04
C ALA A 43 2.32 -2.61 10.21
N THR A 44 1.20 -3.22 9.79
CA THR A 44 1.01 -4.67 9.87
C THR A 44 2.02 -5.42 9.02
N ILE A 45 2.17 -5.05 7.77
CA ILE A 45 3.12 -5.69 6.85
C ILE A 45 4.55 -5.48 7.38
N ALA A 46 4.90 -4.27 7.81
CA ALA A 46 6.22 -4.00 8.39
C ALA A 46 6.52 -4.94 9.56
N MET A 47 5.58 -5.10 10.51
CA MET A 47 5.76 -5.95 11.69
C MET A 47 5.77 -7.46 11.37
N LEU A 48 5.06 -7.90 10.35
CA LEU A 48 4.99 -9.31 9.97
C LEU A 48 6.03 -9.71 8.92
N LEU A 49 6.64 -8.74 8.25
CA LEU A 49 7.68 -8.95 7.24
C LEU A 49 8.82 -9.85 7.71
N PRO A 50 9.36 -9.71 8.94
CA PRO A 50 10.42 -10.59 9.43
C PRO A 50 10.00 -12.06 9.49
N ILE A 51 8.76 -12.34 9.83
CA ILE A 51 8.24 -13.71 9.96
C ILE A 51 8.22 -14.39 8.58
N THR A 52 7.99 -13.62 7.53
CA THR A 52 7.91 -14.16 6.17
C THR A 52 9.27 -14.58 5.60
N PHE A 53 10.38 -14.17 6.21
CA PHE A 53 11.73 -14.53 5.77
C PHE A 53 11.98 -16.05 5.80
N SER A 54 11.38 -16.76 6.75
CA SER A 54 11.50 -18.22 6.86
C SER A 54 10.63 -19.02 5.89
N LEU A 55 9.77 -18.35 5.12
CA LEU A 55 8.85 -18.96 4.18
C LEU A 55 9.47 -19.05 2.78
N SER A 56 8.88 -19.91 1.93
CA SER A 56 9.22 -19.85 0.49
C SER A 56 8.84 -18.50 -0.11
N PRO A 57 9.54 -18.03 -1.15
CA PRO A 57 9.25 -16.74 -1.78
C PRO A 57 7.77 -16.57 -2.18
N ALA A 58 7.16 -17.61 -2.74
CA ALA A 58 5.75 -17.57 -3.13
C ALA A 58 4.83 -17.43 -1.91
N ALA A 59 5.00 -18.26 -0.89
CA ALA A 59 4.20 -18.22 0.33
C ALA A 59 4.33 -16.87 1.06
N SER A 60 5.55 -16.33 1.14
CA SER A 60 5.86 -15.04 1.72
C SER A 60 5.08 -13.91 1.05
N LEU A 61 5.22 -13.78 -0.27
CA LEU A 61 4.61 -12.68 -1.02
C LEU A 61 3.08 -12.82 -1.11
N ILE A 62 2.57 -14.05 -1.23
CA ILE A 62 1.13 -14.34 -1.18
C ILE A 62 0.54 -13.95 0.18
N MET A 63 1.21 -14.30 1.28
CA MET A 63 0.77 -13.93 2.62
C MET A 63 0.74 -12.41 2.80
N LEU A 64 1.81 -11.71 2.43
CA LEU A 64 1.89 -10.25 2.55
C LEU A 64 0.86 -9.53 1.67
N ALA A 65 0.64 -9.99 0.44
CA ALA A 65 -0.43 -9.50 -0.40
C ALA A 65 -1.80 -9.71 0.25
N GLY A 66 -2.03 -10.91 0.83
CA GLY A 66 -3.24 -11.23 1.61
C GLY A 66 -3.46 -10.27 2.79
N ILE A 67 -2.40 -9.92 3.53
CA ILE A 67 -2.47 -8.93 4.61
C ILE A 67 -2.91 -7.58 4.06
N TYR A 68 -2.37 -7.17 2.93
CA TYR A 68 -2.67 -5.86 2.34
C TYR A 68 -4.16 -5.72 2.00
N TYR A 69 -4.68 -6.57 1.13
CA TYR A 69 -6.10 -6.45 0.75
C TYR A 69 -7.06 -6.91 1.88
N GLY A 70 -6.60 -7.75 2.82
CA GLY A 70 -7.34 -8.05 4.03
C GLY A 70 -7.55 -6.83 4.92
N ALA A 71 -6.52 -6.00 5.08
CA ALA A 71 -6.60 -4.78 5.86
C ALA A 71 -7.53 -3.74 5.21
N GLN A 72 -7.60 -3.70 3.87
CA GLN A 72 -8.55 -2.86 3.13
C GLN A 72 -10.00 -3.19 3.53
N TYR A 73 -10.38 -4.46 3.46
CA TYR A 73 -11.72 -4.92 3.85
C TYR A 73 -12.03 -4.67 5.34
N GLY A 74 -11.07 -4.99 6.22
CA GLY A 74 -11.22 -4.76 7.67
C GLY A 74 -11.38 -3.27 8.00
N GLY A 75 -10.63 -2.40 7.32
CA GLY A 75 -10.70 -0.95 7.48
C GLY A 75 -12.05 -0.35 7.13
N SER A 76 -12.71 -0.86 6.10
CA SER A 76 -14.06 -0.47 5.73
C SER A 76 -15.09 -0.88 6.76
N THR A 77 -14.89 -2.03 7.42
CA THR A 77 -15.77 -2.49 8.51
C THR A 77 -15.75 -1.51 9.67
N THR A 78 -14.61 -1.03 10.10
CA THR A 78 -14.49 -0.04 11.18
C THR A 78 -15.01 1.34 10.77
N ALA A 79 -14.71 1.77 9.54
CA ALA A 79 -15.23 3.01 8.99
C ALA A 79 -16.77 3.06 9.05
N ILE A 80 -17.43 1.97 8.66
CA ILE A 80 -18.90 1.85 8.65
C ILE A 80 -19.49 1.74 10.07
N LEU A 81 -18.87 0.94 10.96
CA LEU A 81 -19.49 0.60 12.25
C LEU A 81 -19.23 1.61 13.36
N ILE A 82 -18.05 2.26 13.36
CA ILE A 82 -17.63 3.13 14.47
C ILE A 82 -17.10 4.50 14.02
N ASN A 83 -17.21 4.83 12.72
CA ASN A 83 -16.71 6.08 12.14
C ASN A 83 -15.20 6.32 12.36
N LEU A 84 -14.45 5.25 12.46
CA LEU A 84 -12.98 5.28 12.56
C LEU A 84 -12.42 4.49 11.38
N PRO A 85 -11.85 5.17 10.38
CA PRO A 85 -11.27 4.46 9.25
C PRO A 85 -10.08 3.61 9.72
N GLY A 86 -10.05 2.32 9.35
CA GLY A 86 -8.93 1.43 9.61
C GLY A 86 -7.71 1.77 8.75
N GLU A 87 -7.97 2.47 7.64
CA GLU A 87 -6.95 3.02 6.74
C GLU A 87 -7.45 4.32 6.08
N SER A 88 -6.53 5.10 5.51
CA SER A 88 -6.84 6.43 4.98
C SER A 88 -7.85 6.42 3.82
N SER A 89 -7.85 5.37 2.99
CA SER A 89 -8.79 5.26 1.86
C SER A 89 -10.23 4.95 2.29
N SER A 90 -10.41 4.28 3.43
CA SER A 90 -11.75 3.98 3.98
C SER A 90 -12.40 5.17 4.71
N ALA A 91 -11.67 6.29 4.87
CA ALA A 91 -12.24 7.51 5.44
C ALA A 91 -13.44 8.02 4.63
N VAL A 92 -13.40 7.88 3.32
CA VAL A 92 -14.51 8.26 2.42
C VAL A 92 -15.73 7.39 2.64
N THR A 93 -15.52 6.10 2.85
CA THR A 93 -16.58 5.12 3.13
C THR A 93 -17.29 5.44 4.45
N ALA A 94 -16.59 6.01 5.43
CA ALA A 94 -17.17 6.42 6.70
C ALA A 94 -18.25 7.51 6.51
N ILE A 95 -18.12 8.40 5.52
CA ILE A 95 -19.03 9.53 5.30
C ILE A 95 -20.49 9.05 5.20
N ASP A 96 -20.74 8.09 4.32
CA ASP A 96 -22.10 7.57 4.11
C ASP A 96 -22.33 6.22 4.80
N GLY A 97 -21.31 5.37 4.87
CA GLY A 97 -21.41 4.05 5.48
C GLY A 97 -21.78 4.11 6.96
N TYR A 98 -21.19 5.03 7.72
CA TYR A 98 -21.52 5.23 9.11
C TYR A 98 -22.93 5.81 9.29
N GLN A 99 -23.38 6.72 8.41
CA GLN A 99 -24.75 7.22 8.45
C GLN A 99 -25.78 6.13 8.13
N MET A 100 -25.46 5.22 7.20
CA MET A 100 -26.27 4.02 6.98
C MET A 100 -26.34 3.16 8.23
N ALA A 101 -25.22 2.95 8.92
CA ALA A 101 -25.15 2.16 10.15
C ALA A 101 -26.01 2.80 11.26
N ARG A 102 -25.96 4.13 11.45
CA ARG A 102 -26.80 4.87 12.39
C ARG A 102 -28.31 4.75 12.09
N LYS A 103 -28.64 4.61 10.81
CA LYS A 103 -30.04 4.40 10.35
C LYS A 103 -30.47 2.93 10.39
N GLY A 104 -29.69 2.04 11.03
CA GLY A 104 -29.99 0.60 11.14
C GLY A 104 -29.66 -0.21 9.88
N ARG A 105 -28.97 0.38 8.90
CA ARG A 105 -28.60 -0.24 7.62
C ARG A 105 -27.13 -0.65 7.56
N ALA A 106 -26.52 -0.95 8.71
CA ALA A 106 -25.12 -1.38 8.79
C ALA A 106 -24.85 -2.63 7.94
N GLY A 107 -25.76 -3.61 7.95
CA GLY A 107 -25.61 -4.83 7.15
C GLY A 107 -25.57 -4.57 5.65
N GLN A 108 -26.44 -3.68 5.15
CA GLN A 108 -26.46 -3.30 3.73
C GLN A 108 -25.19 -2.55 3.35
N ALA A 109 -24.68 -1.64 4.18
CA ALA A 109 -23.44 -0.93 3.94
C ALA A 109 -22.24 -1.88 3.84
N LEU A 110 -22.11 -2.82 4.79
CA LEU A 110 -21.07 -3.83 4.81
C LEU A 110 -21.14 -4.79 3.61
N ALA A 111 -22.37 -5.24 3.27
CA ALA A 111 -22.55 -6.08 2.08
C ALA A 111 -22.19 -5.33 0.79
N THR A 112 -22.56 -4.04 0.68
CA THR A 112 -22.20 -3.18 -0.45
C THR A 112 -20.69 -3.04 -0.58
N ALA A 113 -20.00 -2.74 0.53
CA ALA A 113 -18.55 -2.64 0.57
C ALA A 113 -17.89 -3.95 0.13
N ALA A 114 -18.30 -5.08 0.72
CA ALA A 114 -17.70 -6.38 0.42
C ALA A 114 -17.96 -6.83 -1.03
N LEU A 115 -19.17 -6.69 -1.55
CA LEU A 115 -19.50 -7.12 -2.92
C LEU A 115 -18.87 -6.20 -3.97
N GLY A 116 -18.87 -4.88 -3.72
CA GLY A 116 -18.21 -3.90 -4.59
C GLY A 116 -16.70 -4.15 -4.64
N SER A 117 -16.07 -4.37 -3.49
CA SER A 117 -14.65 -4.69 -3.38
C SER A 117 -14.29 -6.03 -4.04
N PHE A 118 -15.13 -7.06 -3.88
CA PHE A 118 -14.94 -8.35 -4.53
C PHE A 118 -14.97 -8.24 -6.07
N PHE A 119 -15.96 -7.54 -6.60
CA PHE A 119 -16.06 -7.30 -8.04
C PHE A 119 -14.85 -6.51 -8.53
N ALA A 120 -14.53 -5.40 -7.87
CA ALA A 120 -13.45 -4.52 -8.24
C ALA A 120 -12.09 -5.22 -8.16
N GLY A 121 -11.81 -5.96 -7.08
CA GLY A 121 -10.60 -6.75 -6.94
C GLY A 121 -10.45 -7.82 -8.00
N THR A 122 -11.55 -8.51 -8.36
CA THR A 122 -11.55 -9.53 -9.41
C THR A 122 -11.23 -8.94 -10.78
N VAL A 123 -11.88 -7.83 -11.16
CA VAL A 123 -11.66 -7.15 -12.43
C VAL A 123 -10.27 -6.52 -12.49
N ALA A 124 -9.84 -5.87 -11.42
CA ALA A 124 -8.52 -5.24 -11.37
C ALA A 124 -7.38 -6.26 -11.43
N THR A 125 -7.53 -7.44 -10.82
CA THR A 125 -6.57 -8.54 -10.96
C THR A 125 -6.52 -9.06 -12.41
N LEU A 126 -7.67 -9.11 -13.09
CA LEU A 126 -7.71 -9.45 -14.50
C LEU A 126 -6.95 -8.41 -15.34
N LEU A 127 -7.18 -7.12 -15.08
CA LEU A 127 -6.44 -6.03 -15.72
C LEU A 127 -4.94 -6.12 -15.46
N LEU A 128 -4.54 -6.43 -14.23
CA LEU A 128 -3.13 -6.66 -13.87
C LEU A 128 -2.54 -7.81 -14.70
N ALA A 129 -3.25 -8.95 -14.81
CA ALA A 129 -2.77 -10.11 -15.57
C ALA A 129 -2.57 -9.80 -17.06
N PHE A 130 -3.43 -8.96 -17.65
CA PHE A 130 -3.30 -8.57 -19.06
C PHE A 130 -2.32 -7.42 -19.29
N ALA A 131 -2.24 -6.45 -18.38
CA ALA A 131 -1.41 -5.26 -18.53
C ALA A 131 0.07 -5.51 -18.17
N ALA A 132 0.36 -6.39 -17.20
CA ALA A 132 1.72 -6.59 -16.72
C ALA A 132 2.68 -7.13 -17.78
N PRO A 133 2.33 -8.16 -18.61
CA PRO A 133 3.27 -8.67 -19.61
C PRO A 133 3.70 -7.65 -20.68
N PRO A 134 2.80 -6.85 -21.31
CA PRO A 134 3.24 -5.84 -22.26
C PRO A 134 4.04 -4.71 -21.62
N LEU A 135 3.70 -4.30 -20.38
CA LEU A 135 4.46 -3.30 -19.64
C LEU A 135 5.86 -3.80 -19.26
N ALA A 136 5.98 -5.05 -18.78
CA ALA A 136 7.27 -5.65 -18.51
C ALA A 136 8.15 -5.71 -19.76
N ARG A 137 7.57 -6.10 -20.92
CA ARG A 137 8.30 -6.09 -22.21
C ARG A 137 8.75 -4.70 -22.62
N ALA A 138 7.91 -3.68 -22.44
CA ALA A 138 8.30 -2.30 -22.69
C ALA A 138 9.42 -1.86 -21.75
N ALA A 139 9.36 -2.24 -20.48
CA ALA A 139 10.39 -1.92 -19.48
C ALA A 139 11.74 -2.60 -19.75
N LEU A 140 11.79 -3.73 -20.45
CA LEU A 140 13.04 -4.36 -20.87
C LEU A 140 13.85 -3.50 -21.89
N SER A 141 13.22 -2.52 -22.53
CA SER A 141 13.92 -1.56 -23.39
C SER A 141 14.57 -0.42 -22.63
N PHE A 142 14.34 -0.32 -21.32
CA PHE A 142 14.91 0.73 -20.47
C PHE A 142 16.36 0.42 -20.15
N GLY A 143 17.23 1.40 -20.34
CA GLY A 143 18.59 1.39 -19.84
C GLY A 143 18.71 2.18 -18.52
N ALA A 144 19.93 2.38 -18.06
CA ALA A 144 20.21 3.09 -16.82
C ALA A 144 19.65 4.54 -16.81
N PRO A 145 19.72 5.34 -17.90
CA PRO A 145 19.10 6.67 -17.91
C PRO A 145 17.58 6.64 -17.74
N GLU A 146 16.90 5.69 -18.40
CA GLU A 146 15.45 5.56 -18.30
C GLU A 146 15.01 5.12 -16.91
N TYR A 147 15.71 4.16 -16.29
CA TYR A 147 15.45 3.74 -14.92
C TYR A 147 15.68 4.86 -13.92
N PHE A 148 16.78 5.61 -14.05
CA PHE A 148 17.00 6.80 -13.21
C PHE A 148 15.86 7.79 -13.31
N SER A 149 15.47 8.15 -14.53
CA SER A 149 14.40 9.12 -14.78
C SER A 149 13.03 8.64 -14.27
N LEU A 150 12.77 7.33 -14.38
CA LEU A 150 11.56 6.69 -13.87
C LEU A 150 11.50 6.71 -12.34
N LEU A 151 12.63 6.46 -11.67
CA LEU A 151 12.74 6.53 -10.19
C LEU A 151 12.56 7.98 -9.70
N VAL A 152 13.15 8.94 -10.39
CA VAL A 152 12.93 10.38 -10.12
C VAL A 152 11.46 10.74 -10.28
N LEU A 153 10.82 10.31 -11.37
CA LEU A 153 9.38 10.50 -11.57
C LEU A 153 8.56 9.91 -10.41
N GLY A 154 8.84 8.67 -10.03
CA GLY A 154 8.15 7.99 -8.92
C GLY A 154 8.26 8.76 -7.60
N LEU A 155 9.46 9.22 -7.25
CA LEU A 155 9.68 10.02 -6.05
C LEU A 155 8.98 11.38 -6.11
N LEU A 156 9.06 12.10 -7.23
CA LEU A 156 8.46 13.43 -7.37
C LEU A 156 6.92 13.37 -7.44
N VAL A 157 6.35 12.37 -8.08
CA VAL A 157 4.89 12.15 -8.07
C VAL A 157 4.41 11.78 -6.67
N SER A 158 5.18 10.98 -5.91
CA SER A 158 4.82 10.66 -4.53
C SER A 158 4.81 11.89 -3.62
N ILE A 159 5.73 12.87 -3.84
CA ILE A 159 5.70 14.18 -3.16
C ILE A 159 4.44 14.97 -3.55
N ALA A 160 4.13 14.99 -4.85
CA ALA A 160 2.98 15.73 -5.37
C ALA A 160 1.65 15.22 -4.79
N LEU A 161 1.56 13.93 -4.48
CA LEU A 161 0.37 13.27 -3.94
C LEU A 161 0.43 13.05 -2.41
N ALA A 162 1.55 13.35 -1.73
CA ALA A 162 1.67 13.25 -0.29
C ALA A 162 0.71 14.19 0.44
N HIS A 163 0.19 13.80 1.60
CA HIS A 163 -0.63 14.65 2.45
C HIS A 163 0.23 15.74 3.11
N GLY A 164 -0.36 16.88 3.45
CA GLY A 164 0.34 17.95 4.18
C GLY A 164 1.33 18.76 3.33
N SER A 165 2.45 19.14 3.91
CA SER A 165 3.43 20.05 3.30
C SER A 165 4.36 19.34 2.32
N ILE A 166 4.41 19.82 1.07
CA ILE A 166 5.35 19.36 0.03
C ILE A 166 6.80 19.47 0.49
N LEU A 167 7.16 20.52 1.23
CA LEU A 167 8.51 20.72 1.73
C LEU A 167 8.88 19.64 2.77
N LYS A 168 7.93 19.28 3.65
CA LYS A 168 8.14 18.18 4.60
C LYS A 168 8.28 16.83 3.89
N ALA A 169 7.44 16.55 2.88
CA ALA A 169 7.55 15.33 2.08
C ALA A 169 8.90 15.25 1.34
N LEU A 170 9.36 16.35 0.76
CA LEU A 170 10.69 16.43 0.12
C LEU A 170 11.81 16.17 1.14
N ALA A 171 11.73 16.80 2.32
CA ALA A 171 12.72 16.58 3.38
C ALA A 171 12.75 15.11 3.83
N MET A 172 11.58 14.45 3.92
CA MET A 172 11.49 13.03 4.25
C MET A 172 12.10 12.13 3.17
N ILE A 173 11.87 12.42 1.89
CA ILE A 173 12.53 11.69 0.80
C ILE A 173 14.04 11.85 0.86
N VAL A 174 14.54 13.09 1.02
CA VAL A 174 15.97 13.35 1.12
C VAL A 174 16.57 12.61 2.32
N LEU A 175 15.90 12.64 3.47
CA LEU A 175 16.33 11.87 4.64
C LEU A 175 16.36 10.37 4.34
N GLY A 176 15.33 9.86 3.67
CA GLY A 176 15.27 8.46 3.23
C GLY A 176 16.41 8.09 2.29
N LEU A 177 16.69 8.92 1.27
CA LEU A 177 17.83 8.75 0.36
C LEU A 177 19.16 8.67 1.13
N LEU A 178 19.38 9.60 2.08
CA LEU A 178 20.60 9.62 2.90
C LEU A 178 20.72 8.36 3.76
N LEU A 179 19.63 7.91 4.37
CA LEU A 179 19.62 6.65 5.13
C LEU A 179 19.89 5.44 4.25
N GLY A 180 19.40 5.43 2.99
CA GLY A 180 19.67 4.38 2.02
C GLY A 180 21.11 4.34 1.52
N MET A 181 21.85 5.43 1.70
CA MET A 181 23.28 5.53 1.34
C MET A 181 24.22 5.11 2.48
N VAL A 182 23.71 4.81 3.68
CA VAL A 182 24.51 4.29 4.80
C VAL A 182 25.06 2.92 4.44
N GLY A 183 26.37 2.69 4.63
CA GLY A 183 27.00 1.42 4.35
C GLY A 183 28.26 1.57 3.49
N GLN A 184 28.57 0.55 2.74
CA GLN A 184 29.69 0.57 1.78
C GLN A 184 29.22 1.03 0.41
N ASP A 185 30.02 1.87 -0.22
CA ASP A 185 29.83 2.24 -1.62
C ASP A 185 29.94 1.02 -2.51
N ILE A 186 28.97 0.82 -3.41
CA ILE A 186 28.91 -0.38 -4.28
C ILE A 186 30.08 -0.43 -5.28
N TYR A 187 30.61 0.72 -5.71
CA TYR A 187 31.67 0.81 -6.73
C TYR A 187 33.07 0.90 -6.12
N GLU A 188 33.24 1.66 -5.04
CA GLU A 188 34.52 1.94 -4.42
C GLU A 188 34.82 1.12 -3.17
N GLY A 189 33.76 0.51 -2.56
CA GLY A 189 33.87 -0.22 -1.30
C GLY A 189 34.19 0.66 -0.08
N THR A 190 34.18 1.99 -0.26
CA THR A 190 34.45 2.93 0.84
C THR A 190 33.25 3.03 1.77
N PRO A 191 33.45 3.06 3.11
CA PRO A 191 32.34 3.21 4.06
C PRO A 191 31.77 4.63 4.03
N ARG A 192 30.44 4.75 3.94
CA ARG A 192 29.68 6.01 3.94
C ARG A 192 28.73 6.06 5.13
N PHE A 193 28.77 7.15 5.89
CA PHE A 193 27.92 7.41 7.06
C PHE A 193 27.92 6.28 8.10
N THR A 194 28.98 5.49 8.17
CA THR A 194 29.11 4.39 9.13
C THR A 194 29.63 4.83 10.50
N PHE A 195 30.22 6.02 10.60
CA PHE A 195 30.80 6.59 11.82
C PHE A 195 31.74 5.63 12.57
N GLY A 196 32.35 4.68 11.85
CA GLY A 196 33.22 3.63 12.43
C GLY A 196 32.47 2.50 13.13
N ILE A 197 31.15 2.44 13.05
CA ILE A 197 30.31 1.37 13.60
C ILE A 197 30.30 0.21 12.62
N ARG A 198 30.79 -0.97 13.05
CA ARG A 198 30.92 -2.16 12.17
C ARG A 198 29.58 -2.63 11.62
N GLU A 199 28.55 -2.56 12.42
CA GLU A 199 27.18 -3.00 12.10
C GLU A 199 26.57 -2.17 10.96
N LEU A 200 27.04 -0.92 10.77
CA LEU A 200 26.58 -0.04 9.69
C LEU A 200 27.31 -0.28 8.35
N PHE A 201 28.37 -1.09 8.30
CA PHE A 201 29.08 -1.33 7.05
C PHE A 201 28.25 -2.08 6.01
N SER A 202 27.35 -2.96 6.43
CA SER A 202 26.38 -3.63 5.56
C SER A 202 25.13 -2.78 5.25
N GLY A 203 25.10 -1.54 5.70
CA GLY A 203 23.95 -0.66 5.58
C GLY A 203 22.94 -0.82 6.71
N LEU A 204 21.90 -0.01 6.68
CA LEU A 204 20.76 -0.12 7.59
C LEU A 204 19.84 -1.26 7.12
N ASN A 205 19.46 -2.14 8.04
CA ASN A 205 18.52 -3.20 7.75
C ASN A 205 17.14 -2.60 7.42
N PHE A 206 16.66 -2.87 6.20
CA PHE A 206 15.36 -2.40 5.73
C PHE A 206 14.22 -2.73 6.69
N VAL A 207 14.21 -3.96 7.22
CA VAL A 207 13.13 -4.43 8.09
C VAL A 207 13.12 -3.66 9.41
N SER A 208 14.30 -3.43 10.00
CA SER A 208 14.42 -2.67 11.25
C SER A 208 13.95 -1.22 11.10
N VAL A 209 14.29 -0.56 9.99
CA VAL A 209 13.80 0.79 9.64
C VAL A 209 12.27 0.77 9.48
N ALA A 210 11.75 -0.15 8.67
CA ALA A 210 10.32 -0.24 8.38
C ALA A 210 9.47 -0.56 9.62
N VAL A 211 9.88 -1.57 10.41
CA VAL A 211 9.23 -1.94 11.67
C VAL A 211 9.27 -0.79 12.68
N GLY A 212 10.41 -0.11 12.79
CA GLY A 212 10.54 1.05 13.65
C GLY A 212 9.60 2.18 13.25
N VAL A 213 9.78 2.67 12.01
CA VAL A 213 9.11 3.89 11.53
C VAL A 213 7.58 3.70 11.38
N PHE A 214 7.10 2.52 11.00
CA PHE A 214 5.67 2.27 10.84
C PHE A 214 5.07 1.45 11.98
N GLY A 215 5.75 0.40 12.45
CA GLY A 215 5.23 -0.47 13.49
C GLY A 215 5.27 0.20 14.87
N VAL A 216 6.46 0.47 15.37
CA VAL A 216 6.66 1.01 16.72
C VAL A 216 6.16 2.45 16.84
N ALA A 217 6.39 3.30 15.83
CA ALA A 217 5.91 4.67 15.84
C ALA A 217 4.38 4.75 15.91
N GLU A 218 3.67 3.89 15.16
CA GLU A 218 2.20 3.82 15.20
C GLU A 218 1.70 3.32 16.55
N ILE A 219 2.39 2.34 17.15
CA ILE A 219 2.08 1.87 18.50
C ILE A 219 2.19 3.02 19.52
N LEU A 220 3.29 3.79 19.48
CA LEU A 220 3.48 4.92 20.38
C LEU A 220 2.39 5.98 20.21
N ARG A 221 2.00 6.29 18.97
CA ARG A 221 0.92 7.21 18.64
C ARG A 221 -0.44 6.73 19.18
N ASN A 222 -0.75 5.46 19.04
CA ASN A 222 -2.02 4.89 19.48
C ASN A 222 -2.12 4.81 21.01
N LEU A 223 -1.00 4.57 21.71
CA LEU A 223 -0.96 4.57 23.17
C LEU A 223 -1.23 5.96 23.76
N GLU A 224 -0.85 7.02 23.04
CA GLU A 224 -1.12 8.39 23.47
C GLU A 224 -2.60 8.78 23.33
N ASN A 225 -3.25 8.33 22.25
CA ASN A 225 -4.59 8.75 21.85
C ASN A 225 -5.69 7.74 22.22
N GLU A 226 -5.60 7.12 23.38
CA GLU A 226 -6.60 6.16 23.87
C GLU A 226 -7.92 6.84 24.27
N LYS A 227 -8.64 7.42 23.29
CA LYS A 227 -10.04 7.86 23.52
C LYS A 227 -10.93 6.63 23.51
N GLY A 228 -11.84 6.57 24.50
CA GLY A 228 -12.80 5.47 24.66
C GLY A 228 -13.58 5.23 23.37
N ARG A 229 -13.52 4.00 22.87
CA ARG A 229 -14.20 3.57 21.64
C ARG A 229 -15.63 3.14 22.00
N GLU A 230 -16.59 3.97 21.72
CA GLU A 230 -17.99 3.56 21.85
C GLU A 230 -18.43 2.79 20.61
N VAL A 231 -18.62 1.50 20.76
CA VAL A 231 -19.20 0.65 19.71
C VAL A 231 -20.72 0.85 19.72
N MET A 232 -21.22 1.76 18.87
CA MET A 232 -22.68 2.04 18.79
C MET A 232 -23.46 0.85 18.22
N VAL A 233 -22.89 0.09 17.29
CA VAL A 233 -23.54 -1.05 16.63
C VAL A 233 -23.15 -2.34 17.33
N LYS A 234 -23.95 -2.79 18.30
CA LYS A 234 -23.69 -4.03 19.07
C LYS A 234 -24.03 -5.31 18.29
N SER A 235 -24.86 -5.25 17.26
CA SER A 235 -25.20 -6.38 16.41
C SER A 235 -25.57 -5.91 15.00
N VAL A 236 -25.00 -6.56 14.00
CA VAL A 236 -25.34 -6.32 12.59
C VAL A 236 -26.42 -7.31 12.19
N LYS A 237 -27.56 -6.80 11.74
CA LYS A 237 -28.67 -7.58 11.22
C LYS A 237 -28.87 -7.27 9.74
N ASN A 238 -29.41 -8.24 9.01
CA ASN A 238 -29.86 -8.05 7.62
C ASN A 238 -28.76 -7.62 6.63
N LEU A 239 -27.87 -8.57 6.31
CA LEU A 239 -26.79 -8.38 5.31
C LEU A 239 -27.30 -8.34 3.85
N TRP A 240 -28.54 -8.72 3.60
CA TRP A 240 -29.09 -8.80 2.25
C TRP A 240 -29.45 -7.43 1.69
N LEU A 241 -28.97 -7.16 0.49
CA LEU A 241 -29.36 -5.98 -0.29
C LEU A 241 -30.78 -6.16 -0.86
N SER A 242 -31.58 -5.09 -0.83
CA SER A 242 -32.81 -5.05 -1.59
C SER A 242 -32.54 -5.04 -3.09
N LYS A 243 -33.54 -5.38 -3.91
CA LYS A 243 -33.42 -5.29 -5.37
C LYS A 243 -33.10 -3.87 -5.85
N ASP A 244 -33.61 -2.87 -5.13
CA ASP A 244 -33.37 -1.47 -5.45
C ASP A 244 -31.96 -1.04 -5.03
N ASP A 245 -31.48 -1.43 -3.84
CA ASP A 245 -30.10 -1.22 -3.42
C ASP A 245 -29.12 -1.83 -4.44
N PHE A 246 -29.39 -3.08 -4.85
CA PHE A 246 -28.52 -3.77 -5.82
C PHE A 246 -28.46 -3.03 -7.16
N LYS A 247 -29.60 -2.54 -7.69
CA LYS A 247 -29.60 -1.73 -8.92
C LYS A 247 -28.84 -0.41 -8.76
N ARG A 248 -28.95 0.23 -7.59
CA ARG A 248 -28.28 1.51 -7.30
C ARG A 248 -26.77 1.37 -7.28
N ILE A 249 -26.23 0.25 -6.81
CA ILE A 249 -24.77 0.06 -6.66
C ILE A 249 -24.05 -0.36 -7.95
N ILE A 250 -24.73 -0.95 -8.95
CA ILE A 250 -24.08 -1.50 -10.15
C ILE A 250 -23.22 -0.45 -10.87
N ALA A 251 -23.79 0.69 -11.21
CA ALA A 251 -23.08 1.73 -11.95
C ALA A 251 -21.94 2.37 -11.12
N PRO A 252 -22.12 2.71 -9.82
CA PRO A 252 -21.03 3.11 -8.93
C PRO A 252 -19.89 2.11 -8.85
N VAL A 253 -20.19 0.82 -8.69
CA VAL A 253 -19.18 -0.25 -8.65
C VAL A 253 -18.35 -0.28 -9.94
N LEU A 254 -19.00 -0.21 -11.10
CA LEU A 254 -18.30 -0.22 -12.40
C LEU A 254 -17.41 1.02 -12.57
N ARG A 255 -17.93 2.21 -12.28
CA ARG A 255 -17.16 3.46 -12.39
C ARG A 255 -16.02 3.51 -11.38
N GLY A 256 -16.29 3.10 -10.12
CA GLY A 256 -15.27 3.00 -9.07
C GLY A 256 -14.16 2.05 -9.47
N THR A 257 -14.51 0.85 -9.99
CA THR A 257 -13.53 -0.12 -10.49
C THR A 257 -12.66 0.47 -11.61
N GLY A 258 -13.25 1.18 -12.57
CA GLY A 258 -12.50 1.83 -13.65
C GLY A 258 -11.57 2.92 -13.15
N LEU A 259 -12.07 3.83 -12.29
CA LEU A 259 -11.26 4.90 -11.69
C LEU A 259 -10.14 4.34 -10.81
N GLY A 260 -10.45 3.37 -9.95
CA GLY A 260 -9.47 2.73 -9.09
C GLY A 260 -8.38 2.03 -9.89
N SER A 261 -8.76 1.28 -10.93
CA SER A 261 -7.80 0.59 -11.78
C SER A 261 -6.84 1.54 -12.50
N LEU A 262 -7.31 2.72 -12.90
CA LEU A 262 -6.48 3.73 -13.54
C LEU A 262 -5.56 4.46 -12.54
N LEU A 263 -6.13 4.92 -11.43
CA LEU A 263 -5.40 5.73 -10.46
C LEU A 263 -4.46 4.90 -9.57
N GLY A 264 -4.74 3.62 -9.35
CA GLY A 264 -3.93 2.72 -8.55
C GLY A 264 -2.53 2.48 -9.10
N VAL A 265 -2.33 2.64 -10.41
CA VAL A 265 -1.01 2.53 -11.04
C VAL A 265 -0.13 3.74 -10.73
N LEU A 266 -0.74 4.88 -10.35
CA LEU A 266 0.00 6.11 -10.10
C LEU A 266 0.75 6.06 -8.76
N PRO A 267 2.04 6.46 -8.74
CA PRO A 267 2.80 6.58 -7.49
C PRO A 267 2.18 7.62 -6.54
N GLY A 268 2.30 7.40 -5.24
CA GLY A 268 1.98 8.41 -4.23
C GLY A 268 0.59 8.34 -3.59
N GLY A 269 -0.10 7.18 -3.61
CA GLY A 269 -1.36 7.03 -2.88
C GLY A 269 -2.61 6.92 -3.76
N GLY A 270 -2.46 6.29 -4.92
CA GLY A 270 -3.55 6.10 -5.89
C GLY A 270 -4.84 5.53 -5.30
N HIS A 271 -4.76 4.65 -4.30
CA HIS A 271 -5.92 4.07 -3.62
C HIS A 271 -6.72 5.11 -2.82
N ILE A 272 -6.06 6.04 -2.12
CA ILE A 272 -6.73 7.12 -1.40
C ILE A 272 -7.40 8.08 -2.41
N LEU A 273 -6.61 8.54 -3.39
CA LEU A 273 -7.10 9.45 -4.42
C LEU A 273 -8.29 8.85 -5.19
N SER A 274 -8.24 7.56 -5.51
CA SER A 274 -9.31 6.88 -6.24
C SER A 274 -10.62 6.83 -5.45
N SER A 275 -10.56 6.59 -4.13
CA SER A 275 -11.74 6.60 -3.26
C SER A 275 -12.41 7.97 -3.22
N PHE A 276 -11.63 9.05 -3.01
CA PHE A 276 -12.15 10.42 -3.00
C PHE A 276 -12.66 10.85 -4.37
N ALA A 277 -11.93 10.52 -5.45
CA ALA A 277 -12.35 10.81 -6.81
C ALA A 277 -13.66 10.11 -7.15
N SER A 278 -13.79 8.83 -6.79
CA SER A 278 -15.01 8.05 -7.00
C SER A 278 -16.19 8.67 -6.26
N TYR A 279 -16.04 9.02 -4.98
CA TYR A 279 -17.09 9.69 -4.21
C TYR A 279 -17.56 10.99 -4.88
N SER A 280 -16.60 11.81 -5.31
CA SER A 280 -16.90 13.08 -5.98
C SER A 280 -17.63 12.88 -7.31
N VAL A 281 -17.24 11.88 -8.08
CA VAL A 281 -17.89 11.53 -9.35
C VAL A 281 -19.31 11.00 -9.09
N GLU A 282 -19.48 10.09 -8.13
CA GLU A 282 -20.79 9.54 -7.79
C GLU A 282 -21.74 10.63 -7.31
N LYS A 283 -21.31 11.53 -6.44
CA LYS A 283 -22.11 12.67 -5.98
C LYS A 283 -22.56 13.59 -7.11
N ARG A 284 -21.67 13.85 -8.09
CA ARG A 284 -21.97 14.70 -9.26
C ARG A 284 -22.94 14.04 -10.24
N LEU A 285 -22.87 12.72 -10.38
CA LEU A 285 -23.69 11.95 -11.32
C LEU A 285 -25.01 11.48 -10.69
N SER A 286 -25.15 11.61 -9.37
CA SER A 286 -26.35 11.22 -8.66
C SER A 286 -27.53 12.10 -9.04
N ARG A 287 -28.72 11.46 -9.06
CA ARG A 287 -30.00 12.18 -9.15
C ARG A 287 -30.39 12.87 -7.84
N ASN A 288 -29.85 12.38 -6.72
CA ASN A 288 -30.11 12.86 -5.36
C ASN A 288 -28.79 13.19 -4.65
N PRO A 289 -28.03 14.21 -5.09
CA PRO A 289 -26.72 14.54 -4.50
C PRO A 289 -26.81 14.95 -3.02
N GLU A 290 -27.98 15.33 -2.54
CA GLU A 290 -28.26 15.65 -1.14
C GLU A 290 -28.27 14.42 -0.20
N GLU A 291 -28.42 13.19 -0.73
CA GLU A 291 -28.30 11.97 0.06
C GLU A 291 -26.84 11.70 0.48
N PHE A 292 -25.86 12.23 -0.26
CA PHE A 292 -24.45 12.08 0.04
C PHE A 292 -24.04 12.81 1.30
N GLY A 293 -23.39 12.10 2.23
CA GLY A 293 -23.14 12.53 3.60
C GLY A 293 -24.29 12.22 4.55
N GLN A 294 -25.42 11.67 4.04
CA GLN A 294 -26.57 11.28 4.82
C GLN A 294 -26.88 9.78 4.73
N GLY A 295 -26.02 8.98 4.12
CA GLY A 295 -26.16 7.54 3.98
C GLY A 295 -26.57 7.08 2.58
N ALA A 296 -26.05 7.72 1.55
CA ALA A 296 -26.16 7.29 0.16
C ALA A 296 -25.39 5.97 -0.05
N ILE A 297 -26.05 4.94 -0.56
CA ILE A 297 -25.41 3.64 -0.80
C ILE A 297 -24.35 3.72 -1.90
N GLU A 298 -24.51 4.60 -2.86
CA GLU A 298 -23.55 4.91 -3.93
C GLU A 298 -22.27 5.52 -3.36
N GLY A 299 -22.37 6.29 -2.26
CA GLY A 299 -21.24 6.86 -1.52
C GLY A 299 -20.40 5.83 -0.77
N VAL A 300 -20.89 4.59 -0.65
CA VAL A 300 -20.15 3.42 -0.18
C VAL A 300 -19.65 2.61 -1.38
N ALA A 301 -20.52 2.29 -2.33
CA ALA A 301 -20.24 1.37 -3.43
C ALA A 301 -19.10 1.82 -4.35
N GLY A 302 -19.14 3.09 -4.77
CA GLY A 302 -18.12 3.66 -5.66
C GLY A 302 -16.73 3.71 -5.01
N PRO A 303 -16.57 4.40 -3.87
CA PRO A 303 -15.29 4.51 -3.17
C PRO A 303 -14.65 3.17 -2.78
N GLU A 304 -15.44 2.21 -2.28
CA GLU A 304 -14.93 0.89 -1.92
C GLU A 304 -14.43 0.11 -3.12
N SER A 305 -15.17 0.15 -4.22
CA SER A 305 -14.74 -0.47 -5.47
C SER A 305 -13.47 0.20 -6.01
N ALA A 306 -13.38 1.53 -5.93
CA ALA A 306 -12.20 2.26 -6.37
C ALA A 306 -10.97 1.95 -5.51
N ASN A 307 -11.14 1.89 -4.18
CA ASN A 307 -10.09 1.52 -3.25
C ASN A 307 -9.50 0.14 -3.58
N ASN A 308 -10.35 -0.87 -3.67
CA ASN A 308 -9.90 -2.25 -3.90
C ASN A 308 -9.35 -2.48 -5.30
N ALA A 309 -9.91 -1.83 -6.33
CA ALA A 309 -9.32 -1.87 -7.66
C ALA A 309 -7.92 -1.25 -7.68
N ALA A 310 -7.75 -0.10 -7.02
CA ALA A 310 -6.45 0.57 -6.93
C ALA A 310 -5.42 -0.24 -6.14
N ALA A 311 -5.85 -0.92 -5.08
CA ALA A 311 -5.00 -1.82 -4.31
C ALA A 311 -4.41 -2.92 -5.20
N GLN A 312 -5.22 -3.55 -6.06
CA GLN A 312 -4.76 -4.60 -6.98
C GLN A 312 -3.87 -4.04 -8.08
N THR A 313 -4.26 -2.93 -8.72
CA THR A 313 -3.48 -2.38 -9.84
C THR A 313 -2.17 -1.72 -9.39
N SER A 314 -2.00 -1.40 -8.10
CA SER A 314 -0.72 -0.94 -7.55
C SER A 314 0.41 -1.99 -7.63
N PHE A 315 0.07 -3.26 -7.83
CA PHE A 315 1.04 -4.30 -8.14
C PHE A 315 1.60 -4.21 -9.57
N ILE A 316 0.93 -3.50 -10.49
CA ILE A 316 1.43 -3.35 -11.87
C ILE A 316 2.82 -2.71 -11.88
N PRO A 317 3.03 -1.47 -11.38
CA PRO A 317 4.35 -0.86 -11.38
C PRO A 317 5.36 -1.63 -10.52
N LEU A 318 4.94 -2.25 -9.42
CA LEU A 318 5.81 -3.07 -8.59
C LEU A 318 6.37 -4.26 -9.36
N LEU A 319 5.50 -5.07 -9.99
CA LEU A 319 5.90 -6.31 -10.65
C LEU A 319 6.56 -6.09 -12.01
N THR A 320 6.24 -4.98 -12.70
CA THR A 320 6.75 -4.71 -14.06
C THR A 320 7.93 -3.75 -14.11
N LEU A 321 8.01 -2.82 -13.18
CA LEU A 321 9.03 -1.76 -13.15
C LEU A 321 9.91 -1.82 -11.89
N GLY A 322 9.49 -2.56 -10.86
CA GLY A 322 10.15 -2.57 -9.55
C GLY A 322 9.91 -1.29 -8.73
N ILE A 323 8.90 -0.50 -9.08
CA ILE A 323 8.62 0.78 -8.44
C ILE A 323 7.39 0.65 -7.54
N PRO A 324 7.52 1.00 -6.25
CA PRO A 324 6.38 0.99 -5.34
C PRO A 324 5.47 2.19 -5.60
N ALA A 325 4.17 1.93 -5.76
CA ALA A 325 3.16 2.98 -5.92
C ALA A 325 2.85 3.71 -4.60
N HIS A 326 3.06 3.08 -3.46
CA HIS A 326 2.77 3.63 -2.12
C HIS A 326 3.54 2.84 -1.04
N PRO A 327 3.48 3.25 0.27
CA PRO A 327 4.30 2.64 1.34
C PRO A 327 4.19 1.13 1.47
N VAL A 328 2.97 0.58 1.33
CA VAL A 328 2.79 -0.89 1.37
C VAL A 328 3.55 -1.58 0.23
N MET A 329 3.50 -1.00 -0.97
CA MET A 329 4.29 -1.54 -2.10
C MET A 329 5.79 -1.39 -1.88
N ALA A 330 6.25 -0.34 -1.15
CA ALA A 330 7.65 -0.23 -0.76
C ALA A 330 8.08 -1.36 0.20
N LEU A 331 7.20 -1.73 1.14
CA LEU A 331 7.42 -2.91 1.98
C LEU A 331 7.42 -4.20 1.18
N MET A 332 6.58 -4.31 0.16
CA MET A 332 6.60 -5.45 -0.76
C MET A 332 7.90 -5.52 -1.58
N VAL A 333 8.47 -4.38 -2.03
CA VAL A 333 9.82 -4.34 -2.63
C VAL A 333 10.84 -4.92 -1.65
N GLY A 334 10.79 -4.50 -0.38
CA GLY A 334 11.64 -5.05 0.67
C GLY A 334 11.46 -6.56 0.86
N ALA A 335 10.22 -7.05 0.79
CA ALA A 335 9.93 -8.48 0.85
C ALA A 335 10.56 -9.26 -0.31
N PHE A 336 10.47 -8.73 -1.54
CA PHE A 336 11.15 -9.31 -2.70
C PHE A 336 12.66 -9.38 -2.49
N ILE A 337 13.28 -8.28 -2.04
CA ILE A 337 14.72 -8.20 -1.79
C ILE A 337 15.15 -9.19 -0.69
N LEU A 338 14.39 -9.32 0.40
CA LEU A 338 14.65 -10.30 1.47
C LEU A 338 14.60 -11.74 0.97
N GLN A 339 13.78 -12.02 -0.03
CA GLN A 339 13.71 -13.33 -0.69
C GLN A 339 14.77 -13.50 -1.80
N GLY A 340 15.71 -12.55 -1.94
CA GLY A 340 16.76 -12.58 -2.96
C GLY A 340 16.26 -12.29 -4.37
N ILE A 341 15.10 -11.66 -4.52
CA ILE A 341 14.46 -11.38 -5.81
C ILE A 341 14.46 -9.87 -6.04
N THR A 342 15.01 -9.43 -7.16
CA THR A 342 14.93 -8.02 -7.57
C THR A 342 13.60 -7.80 -8.29
N PRO A 343 12.66 -7.00 -7.73
CA PRO A 343 11.40 -6.72 -8.41
C PRO A 343 11.65 -5.91 -9.69
N GLY A 344 10.82 -6.14 -10.71
CA GLY A 344 10.98 -5.43 -11.98
C GLY A 344 10.68 -6.34 -13.19
N PRO A 345 11.02 -5.89 -14.43
CA PRO A 345 10.55 -6.53 -15.66
C PRO A 345 11.11 -7.93 -15.88
N ASN A 346 12.23 -8.27 -15.27
CA ASN A 346 12.84 -9.60 -15.42
C ASN A 346 12.08 -10.67 -14.61
N VAL A 347 11.35 -10.31 -13.55
CA VAL A 347 10.67 -11.29 -12.67
C VAL A 347 9.71 -12.18 -13.46
N ILE A 348 9.05 -11.64 -14.49
CA ILE A 348 8.12 -12.43 -15.32
C ILE A 348 8.84 -13.55 -16.10
N ASN A 349 10.11 -13.35 -16.44
CA ASN A 349 10.91 -14.31 -17.17
C ASN A 349 11.76 -15.22 -16.25
N ASP A 350 12.37 -14.63 -15.22
CA ASP A 350 13.29 -15.31 -14.32
C ASP A 350 12.55 -16.15 -13.25
N GLN A 351 11.37 -15.66 -12.82
CA GLN A 351 10.56 -16.27 -11.78
C GLN A 351 9.06 -16.34 -12.19
N PRO A 352 8.71 -16.97 -13.34
CA PRO A 352 7.34 -16.95 -13.86
C PRO A 352 6.33 -17.59 -12.90
N ALA A 353 6.71 -18.65 -12.20
CA ALA A 353 5.87 -19.32 -11.23
C ALA A 353 5.50 -18.39 -10.06
N LEU A 354 6.46 -17.60 -9.56
CA LEU A 354 6.24 -16.61 -8.53
C LEU A 354 5.34 -15.48 -9.03
N PHE A 355 5.68 -14.89 -10.17
CA PHE A 355 4.96 -13.76 -10.76
C PHE A 355 3.47 -14.10 -10.96
N TRP A 356 3.19 -15.20 -11.65
CA TRP A 356 1.82 -15.62 -11.93
C TRP A 356 1.12 -16.20 -10.68
N GLY A 357 1.89 -16.82 -9.77
CA GLY A 357 1.39 -17.31 -8.49
C GLY A 357 0.83 -16.21 -7.61
N ILE A 358 1.54 -15.07 -7.51
CA ILE A 358 1.05 -13.88 -6.79
C ILE A 358 -0.26 -13.39 -7.42
N ILE A 359 -0.31 -13.23 -8.75
CA ILE A 359 -1.52 -12.76 -9.44
C ILE A 359 -2.69 -13.71 -9.22
N ALA A 360 -2.48 -15.01 -9.37
CA ALA A 360 -3.53 -16.01 -9.17
C ALA A 360 -4.02 -16.04 -7.71
N SER A 361 -3.11 -15.87 -6.74
CA SER A 361 -3.46 -15.82 -5.32
C SER A 361 -4.38 -14.67 -4.95
N MET A 362 -4.35 -13.56 -5.70
CA MET A 362 -5.24 -12.42 -5.47
C MET A 362 -6.72 -12.78 -5.67
N TRP A 363 -7.04 -13.63 -6.65
CA TRP A 363 -8.42 -14.14 -6.81
C TRP A 363 -8.83 -15.05 -5.66
N ILE A 364 -7.93 -15.95 -5.24
CA ILE A 364 -8.19 -16.84 -4.10
C ILE A 364 -8.39 -16.01 -2.82
N GLY A 365 -7.50 -15.06 -2.56
CA GLY A 365 -7.60 -14.14 -1.42
C GLY A 365 -8.88 -13.30 -1.46
N ASN A 366 -9.28 -12.82 -2.63
CA ASN A 366 -10.50 -12.04 -2.79
C ASN A 366 -11.77 -12.85 -2.45
N VAL A 367 -11.82 -14.14 -2.82
CA VAL A 367 -12.87 -15.07 -2.39
C VAL A 367 -12.84 -15.28 -0.88
N LEU A 368 -11.65 -15.53 -0.32
CA LEU A 368 -11.48 -15.72 1.13
C LEU A 368 -11.91 -14.47 1.91
N LEU A 369 -11.70 -13.27 1.40
CA LEU A 369 -12.14 -12.02 2.02
C LEU A 369 -13.65 -11.94 2.18
N VAL A 370 -14.41 -12.30 1.15
CA VAL A 370 -15.88 -12.33 1.24
C VAL A 370 -16.33 -13.35 2.27
N LEU A 371 -15.72 -14.56 2.26
CA LEU A 371 -16.03 -15.64 3.20
C LEU A 371 -15.68 -15.29 4.65
N LEU A 372 -14.62 -14.51 4.88
CA LEU A 372 -14.22 -14.09 6.22
C LEU A 372 -14.97 -12.86 6.70
N ASN A 373 -15.26 -11.89 5.81
CA ASN A 373 -15.85 -10.63 6.26
C ASN A 373 -17.38 -10.71 6.46
N LEU A 374 -18.13 -11.27 5.51
CA LEU A 374 -19.59 -11.25 5.61
C LEU A 374 -20.14 -12.25 6.66
N PRO A 375 -19.80 -13.55 6.64
CA PRO A 375 -20.31 -14.48 7.64
C PRO A 375 -19.80 -14.23 9.05
N LEU A 376 -18.56 -13.73 9.20
CA LEU A 376 -17.90 -13.54 10.49
C LEU A 376 -18.04 -12.12 11.05
N ILE A 377 -18.93 -11.29 10.49
CA ILE A 377 -19.13 -9.91 10.93
C ILE A 377 -19.36 -9.79 12.43
N GLY A 378 -20.08 -10.73 13.04
CA GLY A 378 -20.32 -10.77 14.48
C GLY A 378 -19.04 -10.98 15.30
N LEU A 379 -18.05 -11.68 14.75
CA LEU A 379 -16.73 -11.84 15.36
C LEU A 379 -15.97 -10.51 15.31
N TRP A 380 -15.95 -9.86 14.16
CA TRP A 380 -15.28 -8.59 13.96
C TRP A 380 -15.84 -7.49 14.87
N VAL A 381 -17.16 -7.41 15.01
CA VAL A 381 -17.80 -6.49 15.96
C VAL A 381 -17.34 -6.73 17.40
N LYS A 382 -17.21 -7.99 17.83
CA LYS A 382 -16.68 -8.31 19.17
C LYS A 382 -15.22 -7.90 19.33
N MET A 383 -14.41 -8.03 18.28
CA MET A 383 -13.02 -7.67 18.32
C MET A 383 -12.78 -6.16 18.48
N LEU A 384 -13.68 -5.32 18.00
CA LEU A 384 -13.62 -3.87 18.21
C LEU A 384 -13.59 -3.47 19.69
N SER A 385 -14.04 -4.35 20.59
CA SER A 385 -14.04 -4.12 22.04
C SER A 385 -12.72 -4.50 22.75
N ILE A 386 -11.76 -5.10 22.04
CA ILE A 386 -10.46 -5.50 22.63
C ILE A 386 -9.61 -4.24 22.85
N PRO A 387 -9.13 -3.99 24.09
CA PRO A 387 -8.27 -2.83 24.35
C PRO A 387 -6.91 -2.98 23.65
N TYR A 388 -6.48 -1.93 22.98
CA TYR A 388 -5.22 -1.92 22.24
C TYR A 388 -4.00 -2.24 23.13
N ARG A 389 -4.05 -1.82 24.42
CA ARG A 389 -3.01 -2.11 25.43
C ARG A 389 -2.71 -3.58 25.63
N ALA A 390 -3.68 -4.47 25.33
CA ALA A 390 -3.46 -5.91 25.46
C ALA A 390 -2.73 -6.50 24.24
N LEU A 391 -2.85 -5.87 23.07
CA LEU A 391 -2.32 -6.38 21.80
C LEU A 391 -0.89 -5.93 21.51
N PHE A 392 -0.54 -4.67 21.81
CA PHE A 392 0.73 -4.10 21.37
C PHE A 392 1.97 -4.79 21.95
N PRO A 393 2.02 -5.29 23.21
CA PRO A 393 3.22 -5.93 23.73
C PRO A 393 3.57 -7.21 22.95
N ALA A 394 2.56 -8.00 22.60
CA ALA A 394 2.75 -9.20 21.80
C ALA A 394 3.26 -8.85 20.39
N ILE A 395 2.69 -7.82 19.77
CA ILE A 395 3.08 -7.36 18.44
C ILE A 395 4.55 -6.91 18.43
N VAL A 396 4.96 -6.07 19.40
CA VAL A 396 6.35 -5.60 19.52
C VAL A 396 7.30 -6.78 19.75
N LEU A 397 6.94 -7.71 20.64
CA LEU A 397 7.75 -8.89 20.94
C LEU A 397 7.99 -9.73 19.68
N PHE A 398 6.94 -10.04 18.92
CA PHE A 398 7.07 -10.81 17.68
C PHE A 398 7.86 -10.06 16.61
N ALA A 399 7.70 -8.76 16.49
CA ALA A 399 8.47 -7.93 15.58
C ALA A 399 9.97 -7.96 15.92
N CYS A 400 10.33 -7.83 17.20
CA CYS A 400 11.72 -7.91 17.67
C CYS A 400 12.32 -9.30 17.43
N ILE A 401 11.58 -10.37 17.75
CA ILE A 401 12.03 -11.76 17.52
C ILE A 401 12.24 -11.98 16.01
N GLY A 402 11.29 -11.55 15.19
CA GLY A 402 11.39 -11.69 13.74
C GLY A 402 12.59 -10.95 13.16
N CYS A 403 12.82 -9.68 13.52
CA CYS A 403 13.97 -8.91 13.04
C CYS A 403 15.31 -9.52 13.49
N TYR A 404 15.38 -9.97 14.74
CA TYR A 404 16.57 -10.68 15.23
C TYR A 404 16.84 -11.95 14.42
N SER A 405 15.79 -12.71 14.06
CA SER A 405 15.92 -13.99 13.33
C SER A 405 16.50 -13.84 11.92
N ILE A 406 16.39 -12.67 11.29
CA ILE A 406 16.92 -12.43 9.93
C ILE A 406 18.46 -12.40 9.93
N ASN A 407 19.05 -11.58 10.78
CA ASN A 407 20.50 -11.33 10.78
C ASN A 407 21.20 -11.85 12.04
N GLN A 408 20.44 -12.36 13.03
CA GLN A 408 20.94 -12.77 14.36
C GLN A 408 21.75 -11.64 15.05
N ASN A 409 21.35 -10.40 14.81
CA ASN A 409 22.06 -9.20 15.29
C ASN A 409 21.18 -8.40 16.25
N VAL A 410 21.69 -8.20 17.48
CA VAL A 410 21.01 -7.41 18.51
C VAL A 410 20.90 -5.93 18.11
N TYR A 411 21.82 -5.43 17.27
CA TYR A 411 21.78 -4.07 16.77
C TYR A 411 20.47 -3.77 16.01
N ASP A 412 19.90 -4.76 15.30
CA ASP A 412 18.63 -4.60 14.60
C ASP A 412 17.47 -4.29 15.55
N ILE A 413 17.50 -4.82 16.79
CA ILE A 413 16.49 -4.52 17.81
C ILE A 413 16.65 -3.06 18.30
N PHE A 414 17.88 -2.60 18.55
CA PHE A 414 18.13 -1.21 18.91
C PHE A 414 17.73 -0.26 17.78
N ALA A 415 17.97 -0.66 16.52
CA ALA A 415 17.55 0.10 15.35
C ALA A 415 16.02 0.24 15.29
N ILE A 416 15.25 -0.82 15.57
CA ILE A 416 13.77 -0.75 15.68
C ILE A 416 13.36 0.29 16.72
N GLY A 417 13.96 0.29 17.91
CA GLY A 417 13.67 1.27 18.96
C GLY A 417 14.00 2.68 18.52
N PHE A 418 15.19 2.91 17.95
CA PHE A 418 15.62 4.22 17.46
C PHE A 418 14.69 4.75 16.36
N PHE A 419 14.43 3.96 15.34
CA PHE A 419 13.54 4.35 14.23
C PHE A 419 12.08 4.45 14.67
N GLY A 420 11.68 3.72 15.72
CA GLY A 420 10.36 3.85 16.33
C GLY A 420 10.16 5.22 16.99
N VAL A 421 11.11 5.66 17.79
CA VAL A 421 11.09 6.98 18.41
C VAL A 421 11.22 8.08 17.34
N LEU A 422 12.12 7.90 16.36
CA LEU A 422 12.29 8.86 15.26
C LEU A 422 10.97 9.00 14.46
N GLY A 423 10.35 7.88 14.07
CA GLY A 423 9.08 7.88 13.34
C GLY A 423 7.96 8.58 14.13
N TYR A 424 7.86 8.30 15.43
CA TYR A 424 6.90 8.97 16.30
C TYR A 424 7.12 10.49 16.35
N VAL A 425 8.37 10.95 16.55
CA VAL A 425 8.70 12.37 16.53
C VAL A 425 8.38 13.01 15.19
N LEU A 426 8.72 12.36 14.08
CA LEU A 426 8.41 12.85 12.73
C LEU A 426 6.90 13.02 12.53
N ILE A 427 6.09 12.06 12.96
CA ILE A 427 4.63 12.15 12.90
C ILE A 427 4.13 13.32 13.74
N ARG A 428 4.67 13.52 14.93
CA ARG A 428 4.32 14.64 15.83
C ARG A 428 4.60 16.03 15.24
N VAL A 429 5.65 16.16 14.45
CA VAL A 429 5.93 17.41 13.74
C VAL A 429 5.24 17.52 12.38
N GLY A 430 4.30 16.62 12.09
CA GLY A 430 3.52 16.60 10.84
C GLY A 430 4.34 16.19 9.62
N CYS A 431 5.34 15.32 9.79
CA CYS A 431 6.09 14.69 8.72
C CYS A 431 5.61 13.26 8.53
N GLU A 432 5.09 12.93 7.35
CA GLU A 432 4.66 11.57 7.03
C GLU A 432 5.86 10.63 6.83
N PRO A 433 5.86 9.43 7.47
CA PRO A 433 6.94 8.46 7.30
C PRO A 433 7.01 7.81 5.92
N ALA A 434 5.93 7.83 5.16
CA ALA A 434 5.82 7.17 3.87
C ALA A 434 6.86 7.65 2.84
N PRO A 435 7.06 8.96 2.62
CA PRO A 435 8.08 9.47 1.72
C PRO A 435 9.51 9.09 2.16
N LEU A 436 9.77 9.00 3.48
CA LEU A 436 11.06 8.54 3.99
C LEU A 436 11.35 7.11 3.55
N LEU A 437 10.40 6.20 3.72
CA LEU A 437 10.59 4.80 3.31
C LEU A 437 10.78 4.67 1.80
N LEU A 438 10.03 5.43 1.00
CA LEU A 438 10.21 5.45 -0.45
C LEU A 438 11.62 5.92 -0.84
N GLY A 439 12.09 7.01 -0.23
CA GLY A 439 13.47 7.50 -0.42
C GLY A 439 14.50 6.44 -0.01
N PHE A 440 14.30 5.77 1.12
CA PHE A 440 15.20 4.72 1.61
C PHE A 440 15.28 3.52 0.67
N VAL A 441 14.15 3.03 0.16
CA VAL A 441 14.10 1.88 -0.75
C VAL A 441 14.60 2.21 -2.15
N LEU A 442 14.24 3.40 -2.65
CA LEU A 442 14.59 3.81 -4.02
C LEU A 442 15.95 4.49 -4.11
N GLY A 443 16.58 4.87 -2.99
CA GLY A 443 17.89 5.51 -2.95
C GLY A 443 18.98 4.72 -3.62
N PRO A 444 19.27 3.48 -3.17
CA PRO A 444 20.30 2.64 -3.78
C PRO A 444 20.12 2.41 -5.29
N PRO A 445 18.95 1.99 -5.81
CA PRO A 445 18.76 1.84 -7.25
C PRO A 445 18.80 3.18 -8.01
N LEU A 446 18.40 4.28 -7.40
CA LEU A 446 18.53 5.62 -7.99
C LEU A 446 19.99 6.00 -8.20
N GLU A 447 20.83 5.84 -7.18
CA GLU A 447 22.26 6.09 -7.24
C GLU A 447 22.94 5.17 -8.25
N GLU A 448 22.65 3.88 -8.20
CA GLU A 448 23.22 2.90 -9.13
C GLU A 448 22.95 3.27 -10.58
N ASN A 449 21.66 3.55 -10.91
CA ASN A 449 21.32 3.89 -12.30
C ASN A 449 21.87 5.26 -12.72
N LEU A 450 21.96 6.24 -11.81
CA LEU A 450 22.64 7.50 -12.09
C LEU A 450 24.10 7.28 -12.46
N ARG A 451 24.83 6.55 -11.62
CA ARG A 451 26.28 6.28 -11.85
C ARG A 451 26.49 5.46 -13.12
N ARG A 452 25.69 4.42 -13.34
CA ARG A 452 25.76 3.62 -14.59
C ARG A 452 25.48 4.46 -15.82
N ALA A 453 24.49 5.34 -15.79
CA ALA A 453 24.21 6.26 -16.90
C ALA A 453 25.40 7.20 -17.17
N MET A 454 25.96 7.78 -16.12
CA MET A 454 27.13 8.67 -16.23
C MET A 454 28.38 7.94 -16.71
N ILE A 455 28.63 6.69 -16.30
CA ILE A 455 29.76 5.89 -16.80
C ILE A 455 29.55 5.58 -18.29
N ILE A 456 28.38 5.17 -18.72
CA ILE A 456 28.08 4.84 -20.12
C ILE A 456 28.21 6.08 -21.01
N SER A 457 27.80 7.26 -20.55
CA SER A 457 27.87 8.53 -21.24
C SER A 457 29.25 9.21 -21.11
N ARG A 458 30.23 8.58 -20.45
CA ARG A 458 31.57 9.16 -20.17
C ARG A 458 31.50 10.51 -19.42
N GLY A 459 30.54 10.65 -18.53
CA GLY A 459 30.33 11.85 -17.72
C GLY A 459 29.45 12.92 -18.37
N ASP A 460 28.84 12.63 -19.50
CA ASP A 460 27.93 13.59 -20.17
C ASP A 460 26.49 13.47 -19.60
N PRO A 461 25.98 14.51 -18.89
CA PRO A 461 24.63 14.50 -18.35
C PRO A 461 23.54 14.69 -19.43
N MET A 462 23.90 15.09 -20.66
CA MET A 462 22.95 15.24 -21.76
C MET A 462 22.26 13.91 -22.11
N VAL A 463 22.86 12.78 -21.75
CA VAL A 463 22.27 11.42 -21.93
C VAL A 463 20.83 11.32 -21.42
N PHE A 464 20.47 12.03 -20.35
CA PHE A 464 19.12 12.01 -19.80
C PHE A 464 18.11 12.76 -20.66
N ILE A 465 18.55 13.69 -21.50
CA ILE A 465 17.68 14.50 -22.37
C ILE A 465 17.73 13.97 -23.82
N GLU A 466 18.87 13.45 -24.26
CA GLU A 466 19.03 12.87 -25.61
C GLU A 466 18.24 11.57 -25.80
N ARG A 467 18.07 10.80 -24.73
CA ARG A 467 17.27 9.58 -24.77
C ARG A 467 15.78 9.93 -24.62
N PRO A 468 14.95 9.65 -25.64
CA PRO A 468 13.58 10.18 -25.68
C PRO A 468 12.69 9.69 -24.52
N ILE A 469 12.82 8.44 -24.11
CA ILE A 469 12.05 7.90 -22.98
C ILE A 469 12.44 8.60 -21.68
N SER A 470 13.75 8.74 -21.42
CA SER A 470 14.28 9.44 -20.25
C SER A 470 13.82 10.90 -20.22
N ALA A 471 13.93 11.61 -21.34
CA ALA A 471 13.50 13.00 -21.45
C ALA A 471 12.00 13.18 -21.16
N VAL A 472 11.15 12.28 -21.69
CA VAL A 472 9.70 12.30 -21.43
C VAL A 472 9.42 12.06 -19.95
N LEU A 473 10.08 11.07 -19.33
CA LEU A 473 9.89 10.79 -17.89
C LEU A 473 10.31 11.98 -17.01
N LEU A 474 11.44 12.65 -17.32
CA LEU A 474 11.85 13.84 -16.59
C LEU A 474 10.93 15.04 -16.83
N ALA A 475 10.42 15.22 -18.05
CA ALA A 475 9.43 16.23 -18.34
C ALA A 475 8.12 15.99 -17.56
N MET A 476 7.66 14.73 -17.46
CA MET A 476 6.52 14.36 -16.63
C MET A 476 6.79 14.62 -15.13
N ALA A 477 8.00 14.32 -14.66
CA ALA A 477 8.42 14.58 -13.28
C ALA A 477 8.37 16.08 -12.95
N LEU A 478 8.91 16.91 -13.85
CA LEU A 478 8.85 18.37 -13.73
C LEU A 478 7.41 18.87 -13.75
N ALA A 479 6.58 18.39 -14.68
CA ALA A 479 5.16 18.74 -14.76
C ALA A 479 4.41 18.39 -13.46
N ALA A 480 4.68 17.22 -12.87
CA ALA A 480 4.08 16.82 -11.60
C ALA A 480 4.43 17.79 -10.46
N VAL A 481 5.68 18.24 -10.38
CA VAL A 481 6.10 19.23 -9.38
C VAL A 481 5.43 20.58 -9.63
N ILE A 482 5.41 21.06 -10.89
CA ILE A 482 4.74 22.34 -11.24
C ILE A 482 3.27 22.28 -10.82
N VAL A 483 2.56 21.21 -11.20
CA VAL A 483 1.15 21.01 -10.84
C VAL A 483 0.96 21.00 -9.32
N ALA A 484 1.83 20.34 -8.56
CA ALA A 484 1.75 20.27 -7.11
C ALA A 484 1.94 21.64 -6.42
N VAL A 485 2.73 22.53 -7.01
CA VAL A 485 3.06 23.86 -6.45
C VAL A 485 2.01 24.92 -6.84
N LEU A 486 1.20 24.69 -7.89
CA LEU A 486 0.19 25.66 -8.35
C LEU A 486 -0.82 26.03 -7.25
N PRO A 487 -1.06 27.33 -6.97
CA PRO A 487 -1.93 27.78 -5.88
C PRO A 487 -3.36 27.24 -5.95
N ALA A 488 -3.92 27.17 -7.17
CA ALA A 488 -5.28 26.66 -7.39
C ALA A 488 -5.46 25.19 -7.00
N ILE A 489 -4.42 24.36 -7.17
CA ILE A 489 -4.42 22.95 -6.80
C ILE A 489 -4.13 22.78 -5.31
N ARG A 490 -3.24 23.62 -4.78
CA ARG A 490 -2.94 23.68 -3.34
C ARG A 490 -4.18 24.02 -2.50
N GLN A 491 -5.04 24.92 -2.98
CA GLN A 491 -6.27 25.29 -2.30
C GLN A 491 -7.31 24.15 -2.35
N LYS A 492 -7.53 23.53 -3.54
CA LYS A 492 -8.41 22.35 -3.68
C LYS A 492 -7.92 21.15 -2.87
N ARG A 493 -6.62 20.98 -2.76
CA ARG A 493 -6.00 19.91 -1.96
C ARG A 493 -6.29 20.11 -0.46
N LYS A 494 -6.23 21.33 0.07
CA LYS A 494 -6.64 21.66 1.43
C LYS A 494 -8.13 21.42 1.69
N GLU A 495 -8.99 21.63 0.68
CA GLU A 495 -10.43 21.36 0.78
C GLU A 495 -10.76 19.87 0.76
N VAL A 496 -9.98 19.06 0.03
CA VAL A 496 -10.18 17.59 -0.10
C VAL A 496 -9.58 16.84 1.09
N PHE A 497 -8.44 17.30 1.57
CA PHE A 497 -7.77 16.77 2.76
C PHE A 497 -7.97 17.78 3.88
N VAL A 498 -9.14 17.77 4.52
CA VAL A 498 -9.41 18.59 5.71
C VAL A 498 -8.38 18.22 6.76
N GLU A 499 -7.42 19.10 6.99
CA GLU A 499 -6.56 19.02 8.16
C GLU A 499 -7.47 19.29 9.37
N GLU A 500 -7.78 18.27 10.16
CA GLU A 500 -8.27 18.45 11.51
C GLU A 500 -7.11 19.05 12.32
N ASP A 501 -7.23 20.35 12.64
CA ASP A 501 -6.40 21.04 13.64
C ASP A 501 -6.56 20.42 15.04
#